data_e06bd1ceb401db3f733a94c33d4c8b00
#
_entry.id   e06bd1ceb401db3f733a94c33d4c8b00
#
_cell.length_a   1.000
_cell.length_b   1.000
_cell.length_c   1.000
_cell.angle_alpha   90.00
_cell.angle_beta   90.00
_cell.angle_gamma   90.00
#
_symmetry.space_group_name_H-M   'P 1'
#
loop_
_entity.id
_entity.type
_entity.pdbx_description
1 polymer ?
#
loop_
_entity_poly.entity_id
_entity_poly.type
_entity_poly.pdbx_seq_one_letter_code
_entity_poly.pdbx_strand_id
1 'polypeptide(L)'
;ALAALGGADKKWKRHLGAYLRAAGGAGGDRVRAGELPPPRAAEPLELVRVPCRDERFTRLWDSRGRLPYDDERPPDEVNWRMLYVRLTEMHAVELVALALYEWPDASFDVHRDLARHLWDEARHSMFGEAWFETHGIDWQTVPHDLSFASYPNTELEPHERYALLYAAEHTAMRRDGKRAQHEAAAASGDALATLYQDFDWADEVLHVHLARRVLLAHVYETTKELDEAADRLWEAFDRIPEADRALPRSDWWDEFYAGVRSYSTVSPR
;
A
#
# COMPACT_ATOMS: atom_id res chain seq x y z
N ALA A 1 6.89 -5.30 -23.22
CA ALA A 1 6.08 -5.43 -22.02
C ALA A 1 4.83 -6.27 -22.27
N LEU A 2 3.97 -5.96 -23.24
CA LEU A 2 2.73 -6.73 -23.52
C LEU A 2 2.99 -8.16 -24.02
N ALA A 3 4.13 -8.44 -24.64
CA ALA A 3 4.51 -9.78 -25.08
C ALA A 3 4.96 -10.68 -23.89
N ALA A 4 5.46 -10.09 -22.82
CA ALA A 4 5.91 -10.79 -21.62
C ALA A 4 4.75 -11.26 -20.73
N LEU A 5 3.54 -10.69 -20.89
CA LEU A 5 2.32 -11.12 -20.22
C LEU A 5 1.72 -12.37 -20.93
N GLY A 6 2.48 -13.42 -21.04
CA GLY A 6 2.23 -14.63 -21.84
C GLY A 6 1.00 -15.46 -21.50
N GLY A 7 -0.02 -14.93 -20.98
CA GLY A 7 -1.32 -15.54 -20.70
C GLY A 7 -2.43 -14.53 -20.47
N ALA A 8 -2.08 -13.24 -20.49
CA ALA A 8 -3.06 -12.20 -20.29
C ALA A 8 -4.21 -12.29 -21.29
N ASP A 9 -5.41 -12.19 -20.79
CA ASP A 9 -6.66 -12.30 -21.54
C ASP A 9 -6.60 -11.47 -22.84
N LYS A 10 -6.92 -12.09 -23.95
CA LYS A 10 -7.03 -11.43 -25.27
C LYS A 10 -8.00 -10.24 -25.25
N LYS A 11 -8.97 -10.25 -24.36
CA LYS A 11 -9.93 -9.16 -24.14
C LYS A 11 -9.24 -7.93 -23.56
N TRP A 12 -8.39 -8.12 -22.54
CA TRP A 12 -7.63 -7.04 -21.91
C TRP A 12 -6.63 -6.41 -22.90
N LYS A 13 -5.89 -7.24 -23.65
CA LYS A 13 -4.96 -6.76 -24.69
C LYS A 13 -5.67 -5.92 -25.75
N ARG A 14 -6.89 -6.29 -26.13
CA ARG A 14 -7.73 -5.50 -27.06
C ARG A 14 -8.16 -4.18 -26.45
N HIS A 15 -8.59 -4.16 -25.18
CA HIS A 15 -8.98 -2.93 -24.50
C HIS A 15 -7.79 -1.96 -24.34
N LEU A 16 -6.64 -2.45 -23.89
CA LEU A 16 -5.44 -1.62 -23.77
C LEU A 16 -4.98 -1.10 -25.14
N GLY A 17 -5.01 -1.95 -26.17
CA GLY A 17 -4.69 -1.54 -27.53
C GLY A 17 -5.64 -0.49 -28.09
N ALA A 18 -6.93 -0.58 -27.77
CA ALA A 18 -7.94 0.42 -28.14
C ALA A 18 -7.71 1.73 -27.39
N TYR A 19 -7.45 1.66 -26.10
CA TYR A 19 -7.13 2.81 -25.27
C TYR A 19 -5.86 3.54 -25.74
N LEU A 20 -4.77 2.81 -26.00
CA LEU A 20 -3.51 3.39 -26.48
C LEU A 20 -3.65 4.03 -27.86
N ARG A 21 -4.48 3.46 -28.75
CA ARG A 21 -4.80 4.08 -30.03
C ARG A 21 -5.63 5.34 -29.84
N ALA A 22 -6.64 5.30 -28.98
CA ALA A 22 -7.46 6.46 -28.66
C ALA A 22 -6.65 7.59 -28.02
N ALA A 23 -5.66 7.25 -27.19
CA ALA A 23 -4.75 8.20 -26.53
C ALA A 23 -3.62 8.69 -27.46
N GLY A 24 -3.62 8.37 -28.76
CA GLY A 24 -2.60 8.82 -29.69
C GLY A 24 -1.27 8.07 -29.64
N GLY A 25 -1.26 6.85 -29.08
CA GLY A 25 -0.10 5.96 -29.07
C GLY A 25 0.43 5.64 -30.46
N ALA A 26 1.64 5.11 -30.55
CA ALA A 26 2.37 4.88 -31.81
C ALA A 26 1.49 4.21 -32.90
N GLY A 27 1.23 4.90 -33.97
CA GLY A 27 0.35 4.49 -35.06
C GLY A 27 -1.09 4.95 -34.90
N GLY A 28 -1.38 5.82 -33.93
CA GLY A 28 -2.73 6.23 -33.63
C GLY A 28 -3.32 7.19 -34.65
N ASP A 29 -4.54 6.92 -35.06
CA ASP A 29 -5.43 7.92 -35.63
C ASP A 29 -5.52 9.09 -34.63
N ARG A 30 -5.48 10.30 -35.12
CA ARG A 30 -5.69 11.48 -34.27
C ARG A 30 -7.04 11.36 -33.60
N VAL A 31 -7.05 11.31 -32.26
CA VAL A 31 -8.30 11.38 -31.50
C VAL A 31 -9.01 12.67 -31.88
N ARG A 32 -10.25 12.55 -32.34
CA ARG A 32 -11.06 13.74 -32.63
C ARG A 32 -11.40 14.44 -31.32
N ALA A 33 -11.44 15.78 -31.34
CA ALA A 33 -11.65 16.59 -30.13
C ALA A 33 -12.92 16.21 -29.34
N GLY A 34 -13.94 15.67 -30.01
CA GLY A 34 -15.15 15.16 -29.38
C GLY A 34 -15.05 13.75 -28.78
N GLU A 35 -13.93 13.04 -29.00
CA GLU A 35 -13.66 11.70 -28.49
C GLU A 35 -12.71 11.70 -27.28
N LEU A 36 -12.22 12.89 -26.91
CA LEU A 36 -11.42 13.04 -25.70
C LEU A 36 -12.31 12.86 -24.46
N PRO A 37 -11.80 12.23 -23.42
CA PRO A 37 -12.50 12.23 -22.16
C PRO A 37 -12.82 13.66 -21.75
N PRO A 38 -13.93 13.90 -21.06
CA PRO A 38 -14.29 15.23 -20.63
C PRO A 38 -13.11 15.86 -19.88
N PRO A 39 -12.90 17.17 -20.02
CA PRO A 39 -11.88 17.86 -19.26
C PRO A 39 -12.10 17.59 -17.78
N ARG A 40 -11.03 17.65 -17.01
CA ARG A 40 -11.05 17.53 -15.55
C ARG A 40 -12.23 18.36 -15.00
N ALA A 41 -12.97 17.80 -14.06
CA ALA A 41 -14.11 18.49 -13.46
C ALA A 41 -13.71 19.92 -13.05
N ALA A 42 -14.56 20.88 -13.34
CA ALA A 42 -14.32 22.28 -13.00
C ALA A 42 -14.27 22.52 -11.48
N GLU A 43 -15.04 21.70 -10.76
CA GLU A 43 -15.02 21.72 -9.29
C GLU A 43 -13.98 20.72 -8.78
N PRO A 44 -13.17 21.11 -7.79
CA PRO A 44 -12.23 20.22 -7.14
C PRO A 44 -12.95 19.00 -6.54
N LEU A 45 -12.36 17.83 -6.69
CA LEU A 45 -12.85 16.65 -5.99
C LEU A 45 -12.64 16.85 -4.50
N GLU A 46 -13.70 16.70 -3.72
CA GLU A 46 -13.58 16.64 -2.26
C GLU A 46 -12.94 15.30 -1.87
N LEU A 47 -11.74 15.37 -1.31
CA LEU A 47 -11.01 14.19 -0.91
C LEU A 47 -11.49 13.69 0.45
N VAL A 48 -11.89 12.45 0.49
CA VAL A 48 -12.19 11.78 1.76
C VAL A 48 -10.88 11.24 2.34
N ARG A 49 -10.54 11.75 3.52
CA ARG A 49 -9.25 11.46 4.16
C ARG A 49 -9.28 10.27 5.11
N VAL A 50 -10.48 9.77 5.42
CA VAL A 50 -10.63 8.58 6.25
C VAL A 50 -10.40 7.34 5.38
N PRO A 51 -9.42 6.49 5.70
CA PRO A 51 -9.13 5.29 4.92
C PRO A 51 -10.23 4.24 5.08
N CYS A 52 -10.30 3.32 4.15
CA CYS A 52 -11.21 2.18 4.18
C CYS A 52 -12.66 2.59 4.53
N ARG A 53 -13.15 3.64 3.89
CA ARG A 53 -14.45 4.27 4.21
C ARG A 53 -15.68 3.49 3.74
N ASP A 54 -15.48 2.41 3.01
CA ASP A 54 -16.56 1.51 2.60
C ASP A 54 -17.18 0.87 3.87
N GLU A 55 -18.52 0.86 3.93
CA GLU A 55 -19.26 0.37 5.10
C GLU A 55 -19.06 -1.13 5.39
N ARG A 56 -18.51 -1.87 4.43
CA ARG A 56 -18.18 -3.28 4.60
C ARG A 56 -16.99 -3.51 5.53
N PHE A 57 -16.10 -2.50 5.68
CA PHE A 57 -14.90 -2.62 6.48
C PHE A 57 -15.11 -2.20 7.92
N THR A 58 -14.61 -3.01 8.83
CA THR A 58 -14.51 -2.64 10.24
C THR A 58 -13.23 -1.83 10.45
N ARG A 59 -13.39 -0.57 10.86
CA ARG A 59 -12.30 0.34 11.17
C ARG A 59 -12.14 0.46 12.68
N LEU A 60 -10.92 0.39 13.15
CA LEU A 60 -10.61 0.52 14.56
C LEU A 60 -9.23 1.17 14.77
N TRP A 61 -8.93 1.53 16.00
CA TRP A 61 -7.58 1.83 16.47
C TRP A 61 -7.06 0.65 17.29
N ASP A 62 -5.88 0.15 16.93
CA ASP A 62 -5.22 -0.85 17.76
C ASP A 62 -4.89 -0.26 19.12
N SER A 63 -5.34 -0.92 20.18
CA SER A 63 -5.09 -0.48 21.56
C SER A 63 -3.65 -0.65 21.99
N ARG A 64 -2.89 -1.50 21.29
CA ARG A 64 -1.46 -1.76 21.55
C ARG A 64 -0.55 -0.76 20.82
N GLY A 65 -1.10 0.08 19.92
CA GLY A 65 -0.30 0.87 18.99
C GLY A 65 0.37 0.00 17.94
N ARG A 66 1.42 0.53 17.27
CA ARG A 66 2.18 -0.28 16.32
C ARG A 66 2.75 -1.51 17.02
N LEU A 67 2.34 -2.67 16.55
CA LEU A 67 2.89 -3.92 17.07
C LEU A 67 4.39 -3.99 16.76
N PRO A 68 5.23 -4.15 17.77
CA PRO A 68 6.64 -4.45 17.53
C PRO A 68 6.73 -5.77 16.74
N TYR A 69 7.75 -5.90 15.91
CA TYR A 69 8.11 -7.20 15.36
C TYR A 69 8.46 -8.10 16.55
N ASP A 70 7.59 -9.06 16.81
CA ASP A 70 7.75 -10.00 17.92
C ASP A 70 8.40 -11.26 17.37
N ASP A 71 9.73 -11.33 17.47
CA ASP A 71 10.54 -12.43 16.96
C ASP A 71 10.34 -13.75 17.76
N GLU A 72 9.63 -13.68 18.90
CA GLU A 72 9.34 -14.85 19.73
C GLU A 72 8.10 -15.61 19.29
N ARG A 73 7.32 -15.07 18.36
CA ARG A 73 6.12 -15.73 17.84
C ARG A 73 6.46 -16.89 16.90
N PRO A 74 5.59 -17.92 16.84
CA PRO A 74 5.73 -18.99 15.84
C PRO A 74 5.76 -18.41 14.41
N PRO A 75 6.53 -19.03 13.49
CA PRO A 75 6.66 -18.53 12.11
C PRO A 75 5.34 -18.36 11.38
N ASP A 76 4.34 -19.20 11.62
CA ASP A 76 3.01 -19.11 11.04
C ASP A 76 2.28 -17.85 11.52
N GLU A 77 2.34 -17.49 12.81
CA GLU A 77 1.73 -16.27 13.33
C GLU A 77 2.43 -15.02 12.80
N VAL A 78 3.75 -15.03 12.69
CA VAL A 78 4.50 -13.94 12.05
C VAL A 78 4.07 -13.78 10.60
N ASN A 79 3.93 -14.90 9.87
CA ASN A 79 3.46 -14.89 8.49
C ASN A 79 2.05 -14.33 8.36
N TRP A 80 1.09 -14.78 9.19
CA TRP A 80 -0.29 -14.28 9.15
C TRP A 80 -0.38 -12.78 9.42
N ARG A 81 0.43 -12.29 10.36
CA ARG A 81 0.53 -10.87 10.61
C ARG A 81 1.08 -10.11 9.41
N MET A 82 2.07 -10.66 8.71
CA MET A 82 2.60 -10.02 7.49
C MET A 82 1.56 -9.99 6.37
N LEU A 83 0.74 -11.01 6.26
CA LEU A 83 -0.36 -11.02 5.29
C LEU A 83 -1.49 -10.05 5.66
N TYR A 84 -1.71 -9.84 6.95
CA TYR A 84 -2.54 -8.72 7.41
C TYR A 84 -1.94 -7.37 7.02
N VAL A 85 -0.63 -7.16 7.19
CA VAL A 85 0.05 -5.94 6.73
C VAL A 85 -0.14 -5.77 5.23
N ARG A 86 0.04 -6.84 4.41
CA ARG A 86 -0.25 -6.76 2.97
C ARG A 86 -1.67 -6.28 2.70
N LEU A 87 -2.66 -6.86 3.35
CA LEU A 87 -4.05 -6.42 3.19
C LEU A 87 -4.23 -4.93 3.50
N THR A 88 -3.63 -4.46 4.59
CA THR A 88 -3.75 -3.05 5.03
C THR A 88 -2.91 -2.07 4.23
N GLU A 89 -2.08 -2.51 3.30
CA GLU A 89 -1.38 -1.63 2.34
C GLU A 89 -2.33 -0.90 1.38
N MET A 90 -3.62 -1.23 1.37
CA MET A 90 -4.62 -0.33 0.76
C MET A 90 -4.57 1.09 1.36
N HIS A 91 -4.10 1.24 2.61
CA HIS A 91 -3.86 2.56 3.21
C HIS A 91 -2.70 3.29 2.54
N ALA A 92 -1.63 2.57 2.18
CA ALA A 92 -0.53 3.12 1.40
C ALA A 92 -0.99 3.55 0.00
N VAL A 93 -1.86 2.76 -0.66
CA VAL A 93 -2.50 3.14 -1.92
C VAL A 93 -3.23 4.48 -1.80
N GLU A 94 -4.08 4.63 -0.78
CA GLU A 94 -4.84 5.87 -0.57
C GLU A 94 -3.91 7.05 -0.24
N LEU A 95 -2.86 6.83 0.54
CA LEU A 95 -1.86 7.84 0.87
C LEU A 95 -1.10 8.33 -0.36
N VAL A 96 -0.63 7.42 -1.21
CA VAL A 96 0.06 7.78 -2.46
C VAL A 96 -0.88 8.43 -3.45
N ALA A 97 -2.15 7.98 -3.52
CA ALA A 97 -3.18 8.59 -4.36
C ALA A 97 -3.47 10.04 -3.94
N LEU A 98 -3.56 10.31 -2.64
CA LEU A 98 -3.71 11.65 -2.10
C LEU A 98 -2.51 12.53 -2.46
N ALA A 99 -1.27 12.03 -2.25
CA ALA A 99 -0.06 12.75 -2.61
C ALA A 99 -0.02 13.07 -4.11
N LEU A 100 -0.34 12.10 -4.96
CA LEU A 100 -0.39 12.26 -6.41
C LEU A 100 -1.41 13.32 -6.85
N TYR A 101 -2.59 13.34 -6.22
CA TYR A 101 -3.67 14.29 -6.56
C TYR A 101 -3.38 15.71 -6.06
N GLU A 102 -2.85 15.84 -4.86
CA GLU A 102 -2.63 17.12 -4.20
C GLU A 102 -1.29 17.78 -4.57
N TRP A 103 -0.48 17.13 -5.38
CA TRP A 103 0.79 17.68 -5.88
C TRP A 103 0.74 17.95 -7.40
N PRO A 104 -0.21 18.78 -7.88
CA PRO A 104 -0.49 18.96 -9.30
C PRO A 104 0.64 19.62 -10.08
N ASP A 105 1.48 20.41 -9.41
CA ASP A 105 2.59 21.14 -10.03
C ASP A 105 3.89 20.32 -10.10
N ALA A 106 3.88 19.10 -9.58
CA ALA A 106 5.00 18.20 -9.69
C ALA A 106 5.27 17.83 -11.17
N SER A 107 6.53 17.55 -11.50
CA SER A 107 6.89 17.18 -12.87
C SER A 107 6.21 15.87 -13.29
N PHE A 108 6.11 15.65 -14.60
CA PHE A 108 5.59 14.39 -15.15
C PHE A 108 6.33 13.16 -14.62
N ASP A 109 7.65 13.27 -14.42
CA ASP A 109 8.44 12.15 -13.89
C ASP A 109 8.05 11.80 -12.46
N VAL A 110 7.75 12.80 -11.62
CA VAL A 110 7.22 12.59 -10.26
C VAL A 110 5.88 11.87 -10.32
N HIS A 111 4.95 12.38 -11.14
CA HIS A 111 3.63 11.73 -11.28
C HIS A 111 3.73 10.29 -11.79
N ARG A 112 4.65 10.02 -12.74
CA ARG A 112 4.91 8.66 -13.22
C ARG A 112 5.42 7.75 -12.12
N ASP A 113 6.36 8.22 -11.32
CA ASP A 113 6.98 7.45 -10.25
C ASP A 113 6.01 7.19 -9.10
N LEU A 114 5.21 8.20 -8.70
CA LEU A 114 4.12 8.04 -7.74
C LEU A 114 3.05 7.06 -8.26
N ALA A 115 2.66 7.15 -9.53
CA ALA A 115 1.71 6.22 -10.12
C ALA A 115 2.23 4.78 -10.17
N ARG A 116 3.54 4.58 -10.34
CA ARG A 116 4.18 3.27 -10.26
C ARG A 116 4.12 2.74 -8.83
N HIS A 117 4.50 3.54 -7.86
CA HIS A 117 4.45 3.20 -6.45
C HIS A 117 3.01 2.81 -6.03
N LEU A 118 2.02 3.67 -6.36
CA LEU A 118 0.60 3.40 -6.12
C LEU A 118 0.15 2.06 -6.67
N TRP A 119 0.57 1.70 -7.87
CA TRP A 119 0.23 0.42 -8.48
C TRP A 119 0.84 -0.76 -7.72
N ASP A 120 2.09 -0.64 -7.30
CA ASP A 120 2.76 -1.71 -6.58
C ASP A 120 2.12 -1.92 -5.20
N GLU A 121 1.76 -0.83 -4.47
CA GLU A 121 1.01 -0.91 -3.21
C GLU A 121 -0.38 -1.55 -3.39
N ALA A 122 -1.10 -1.20 -4.47
CA ALA A 122 -2.37 -1.84 -4.77
C ALA A 122 -2.20 -3.35 -5.00
N ARG A 123 -1.11 -3.77 -5.64
CA ARG A 123 -0.80 -5.18 -5.83
C ARG A 123 -0.46 -5.88 -4.51
N HIS A 124 0.26 -5.21 -3.61
CA HIS A 124 0.55 -5.74 -2.28
C HIS A 124 -0.73 -5.97 -1.48
N SER A 125 -1.66 -5.00 -1.49
CA SER A 125 -2.98 -5.18 -0.89
C SER A 125 -3.72 -6.39 -1.47
N MET A 126 -3.70 -6.55 -2.80
CA MET A 126 -4.30 -7.71 -3.47
C MET A 126 -3.62 -9.04 -3.10
N PHE A 127 -2.36 -9.06 -2.71
CA PHE A 127 -1.71 -10.25 -2.17
C PHE A 127 -2.35 -10.67 -0.85
N GLY A 128 -2.63 -9.71 0.03
CA GLY A 128 -3.38 -9.95 1.27
C GLY A 128 -4.77 -10.49 0.98
N GLU A 129 -5.56 -9.82 0.13
CA GLU A 129 -6.90 -10.26 -0.27
C GLU A 129 -6.90 -11.71 -0.76
N ALA A 130 -6.04 -12.01 -1.75
CA ALA A 130 -5.96 -13.33 -2.35
C ALA A 130 -5.56 -14.41 -1.36
N TRP A 131 -4.66 -14.09 -0.42
CA TRP A 131 -4.26 -15.04 0.61
C TRP A 131 -5.42 -15.37 1.54
N PHE A 132 -6.14 -14.36 2.05
CA PHE A 132 -7.30 -14.57 2.92
C PHE A 132 -8.40 -15.37 2.22
N GLU A 133 -8.71 -15.04 0.97
CA GLU A 133 -9.69 -15.77 0.17
C GLU A 133 -9.30 -17.24 -0.04
N THR A 134 -8.03 -17.53 -0.34
CA THR A 134 -7.57 -18.91 -0.52
C THR A 134 -7.62 -19.74 0.76
N HIS A 135 -7.64 -19.07 1.91
CA HIS A 135 -7.81 -19.71 3.23
C HIS A 135 -9.26 -19.69 3.72
N GLY A 136 -10.21 -19.27 2.89
CA GLY A 136 -11.64 -19.24 3.22
C GLY A 136 -12.03 -18.15 4.20
N ILE A 137 -11.19 -17.13 4.35
CA ILE A 137 -11.44 -15.96 5.21
C ILE A 137 -11.97 -14.83 4.35
N ASP A 138 -13.13 -14.29 4.69
CA ASP A 138 -13.65 -13.07 4.08
C ASP A 138 -12.79 -11.88 4.56
N TRP A 139 -11.88 -11.42 3.71
CA TRP A 139 -10.96 -10.34 4.02
C TRP A 139 -11.65 -9.01 4.35
N GLN A 140 -12.91 -8.81 3.92
CA GLN A 140 -13.68 -7.62 4.23
C GLN A 140 -14.10 -7.57 5.71
N THR A 141 -14.10 -8.71 6.39
CA THR A 141 -14.40 -8.81 7.83
C THR A 141 -13.18 -8.60 8.72
N VAL A 142 -11.97 -8.64 8.15
CA VAL A 142 -10.72 -8.40 8.87
C VAL A 142 -10.66 -6.93 9.28
N PRO A 143 -10.43 -6.62 10.58
CA PRO A 143 -10.37 -5.22 11.02
C PRO A 143 -9.23 -4.44 10.36
N HIS A 144 -9.51 -3.19 10.00
CA HIS A 144 -8.51 -2.25 9.48
C HIS A 144 -8.08 -1.29 10.57
N ASP A 145 -6.82 -1.38 10.95
CA ASP A 145 -6.21 -0.45 11.91
C ASP A 145 -5.95 0.90 11.24
N LEU A 146 -6.50 1.97 11.84
CA LEU A 146 -6.39 3.32 11.32
C LEU A 146 -5.06 4.01 11.64
N SER A 147 -4.22 3.39 12.48
CA SER A 147 -2.98 4.01 12.97
C SER A 147 -2.01 4.36 11.84
N PHE A 148 -2.04 3.62 10.73
CA PHE A 148 -1.14 3.88 9.60
C PHE A 148 -1.57 5.06 8.72
N ALA A 149 -2.85 5.37 8.62
CA ALA A 149 -3.33 6.27 7.58
C ALA A 149 -3.97 7.55 8.11
N SER A 150 -4.53 7.54 9.32
CA SER A 150 -5.34 8.67 9.77
C SER A 150 -4.51 9.93 9.95
N TYR A 151 -3.40 9.86 10.68
CA TYR A 151 -2.51 11.01 10.87
C TYR A 151 -1.94 11.54 9.54
N PRO A 152 -1.32 10.73 8.69
CA PRO A 152 -0.78 11.25 7.44
C PRO A 152 -1.85 11.83 6.51
N ASN A 153 -3.03 11.23 6.46
CA ASN A 153 -4.09 11.71 5.57
C ASN A 153 -4.71 13.04 6.03
N THR A 154 -4.71 13.33 7.34
CA THR A 154 -5.39 14.51 7.89
C THR A 154 -4.44 15.66 8.24
N GLU A 155 -3.19 15.37 8.59
CA GLU A 155 -2.28 16.33 9.22
C GLU A 155 -1.06 16.68 8.36
N LEU A 156 -0.73 15.83 7.34
CA LEU A 156 0.48 16.00 6.56
C LEU A 156 0.24 16.59 5.17
N GLU A 157 1.19 17.40 4.71
CA GLU A 157 1.27 17.86 3.34
C GLU A 157 1.63 16.72 2.37
N PRO A 158 1.33 16.83 1.05
CA PRO A 158 1.55 15.75 0.10
C PRO A 158 2.97 15.17 0.09
N HIS A 159 3.97 16.03 0.14
CA HIS A 159 5.37 15.62 0.18
C HIS A 159 5.78 14.98 1.51
N GLU A 160 5.17 15.42 2.63
CA GLU A 160 5.40 14.83 3.95
C GLU A 160 4.80 13.43 4.04
N ARG A 161 3.61 13.20 3.46
CA ARG A 161 3.02 11.85 3.34
C ARG A 161 3.97 10.91 2.62
N TYR A 162 4.55 11.37 1.51
CA TYR A 162 5.48 10.57 0.74
C TYR A 162 6.82 10.35 1.48
N ALA A 163 7.28 11.34 2.24
CA ALA A 163 8.45 11.20 3.10
C ALA A 163 8.20 10.24 4.28
N LEU A 164 6.99 10.21 4.84
CA LEU A 164 6.60 9.24 5.86
C LEU A 164 6.59 7.81 5.31
N LEU A 165 6.04 7.60 4.11
CA LEU A 165 6.07 6.29 3.45
C LEU A 165 7.51 5.84 3.20
N TYR A 166 8.36 6.72 2.66
CA TYR A 166 9.80 6.47 2.54
C TYR A 166 10.43 6.05 3.88
N ALA A 167 10.08 6.73 4.98
CA ALA A 167 10.60 6.41 6.30
C ALA A 167 10.20 4.98 6.76
N ALA A 168 8.95 4.62 6.52
CA ALA A 168 8.40 3.29 6.85
C ALA A 168 9.15 2.18 6.10
N GLU A 169 9.22 2.28 4.78
CA GLU A 169 9.86 1.31 3.91
C GLU A 169 11.37 1.23 4.15
N HIS A 170 12.04 2.38 4.26
CA HIS A 170 13.47 2.44 4.53
C HIS A 170 13.83 1.81 5.89
N THR A 171 12.98 2.00 6.91
CA THR A 171 13.17 1.37 8.21
C THR A 171 13.00 -0.15 8.12
N ALA A 172 12.00 -0.62 7.39
CA ALA A 172 11.78 -2.05 7.15
C ALA A 172 12.97 -2.71 6.43
N MET A 173 13.61 -2.00 5.50
CA MET A 173 14.80 -2.49 4.80
C MET A 173 16.06 -2.52 5.67
N ARG A 174 16.26 -1.54 6.55
CA ARG A 174 17.48 -1.41 7.39
C ARG A 174 17.65 -2.51 8.43
N ARG A 175 16.56 -3.10 8.92
CA ARG A 175 16.56 -4.05 10.04
C ARG A 175 16.43 -5.51 9.60
N ASP A 176 16.84 -5.84 8.40
CA ASP A 176 16.57 -7.16 7.81
C ASP A 176 15.08 -7.54 7.82
N GLY A 177 14.19 -6.55 8.02
CA GLY A 177 12.76 -6.78 8.22
C GLY A 177 12.13 -7.56 7.08
N LYS A 178 12.38 -7.15 5.84
CA LYS A 178 11.85 -7.86 4.66
C LYS A 178 12.43 -9.27 4.53
N ARG A 179 13.70 -9.46 4.85
CA ARG A 179 14.31 -10.81 4.89
C ARG A 179 13.67 -11.67 5.95
N ALA A 180 13.49 -11.15 7.17
CA ALA A 180 12.85 -11.89 8.26
C ALA A 180 11.38 -12.25 7.92
N GLN A 181 10.64 -11.36 7.26
CA GLN A 181 9.29 -11.63 6.77
C GLN A 181 9.26 -12.78 5.77
N HIS A 182 10.16 -12.75 4.78
CA HIS A 182 10.30 -13.82 3.80
C HIS A 182 10.71 -15.16 4.47
N GLU A 183 11.68 -15.14 5.37
CA GLU A 183 12.13 -16.32 6.12
C GLU A 183 11.01 -16.92 6.99
N ALA A 184 10.19 -16.08 7.64
CA ALA A 184 9.03 -16.53 8.41
C ALA A 184 7.97 -17.18 7.50
N ALA A 185 7.66 -16.58 6.35
CA ALA A 185 6.76 -17.17 5.38
C ALA A 185 7.27 -18.54 4.87
N ALA A 186 8.56 -18.63 4.55
CA ALA A 186 9.18 -19.89 4.13
C ALA A 186 9.17 -20.94 5.25
N ALA A 187 9.44 -20.54 6.49
CA ALA A 187 9.44 -21.44 7.66
C ALA A 187 8.02 -21.91 8.03
N SER A 188 6.98 -21.14 7.73
CA SER A 188 5.58 -21.55 7.91
C SER A 188 5.14 -22.64 6.91
N GLY A 189 5.91 -22.86 5.83
CA GLY A 189 5.57 -23.80 4.76
C GLY A 189 4.51 -23.27 3.77
N ASP A 190 4.11 -22.01 3.89
CA ASP A 190 3.14 -21.37 2.98
C ASP A 190 3.86 -20.84 1.73
N ALA A 191 3.77 -21.63 0.64
CA ALA A 191 4.42 -21.29 -0.62
C ALA A 191 3.85 -20.01 -1.27
N LEU A 192 2.55 -19.75 -1.10
CA LEU A 192 1.91 -18.56 -1.66
C LEU A 192 2.35 -17.30 -0.90
N ALA A 193 2.36 -17.36 0.42
CA ALA A 193 2.86 -16.28 1.25
C ALA A 193 4.35 -16.00 0.99
N THR A 194 5.16 -17.05 0.86
CA THR A 194 6.59 -16.91 0.52
C THR A 194 6.79 -16.17 -0.80
N LEU A 195 5.99 -16.53 -1.82
CA LEU A 195 6.01 -15.84 -3.12
C LEU A 195 5.61 -14.36 -3.00
N TYR A 196 4.58 -14.05 -2.21
CA TYR A 196 4.13 -12.67 -2.02
C TYR A 196 5.17 -11.83 -1.28
N GLN A 197 5.84 -12.38 -0.27
CA GLN A 197 6.92 -11.68 0.43
C GLN A 197 8.15 -11.43 -0.47
N ASP A 198 8.43 -12.32 -1.42
CA ASP A 198 9.51 -12.13 -2.39
C ASP A 198 9.22 -10.96 -3.35
N PHE A 199 7.97 -10.90 -3.88
CA PHE A 199 7.54 -9.79 -4.73
C PHE A 199 7.54 -8.46 -3.98
N ASP A 200 6.95 -8.43 -2.78
CA ASP A 200 6.91 -7.25 -1.92
C ASP A 200 8.35 -6.73 -1.63
N TRP A 201 9.25 -7.62 -1.24
CA TRP A 201 10.63 -7.23 -0.98
C TRP A 201 11.32 -6.60 -2.21
N ALA A 202 11.11 -7.17 -3.38
CA ALA A 202 11.68 -6.63 -4.62
C ALA A 202 11.12 -5.24 -4.96
N ASP A 203 9.80 -5.02 -4.76
CA ASP A 203 9.17 -3.75 -5.01
C ASP A 203 9.60 -2.68 -3.99
N GLU A 204 9.72 -3.02 -2.73
CA GLU A 204 10.16 -2.12 -1.67
C GLU A 204 11.59 -1.58 -1.87
N VAL A 205 12.48 -2.39 -2.44
CA VAL A 205 13.80 -1.89 -2.87
C VAL A 205 13.63 -0.77 -3.90
N LEU A 206 12.69 -0.94 -4.84
CA LEU A 206 12.40 0.08 -5.84
C LEU A 206 11.74 1.31 -5.21
N HIS A 207 10.78 1.12 -4.30
CA HIS A 207 10.04 2.21 -3.64
C HIS A 207 10.96 3.15 -2.88
N VAL A 208 11.87 2.62 -2.07
CA VAL A 208 12.88 3.42 -1.36
C VAL A 208 13.72 4.25 -2.34
N HIS A 209 14.10 3.68 -3.48
CA HIS A 209 14.87 4.42 -4.50
C HIS A 209 14.04 5.48 -5.20
N LEU A 210 12.79 5.19 -5.56
CA LEU A 210 11.86 6.13 -6.19
C LEU A 210 11.56 7.30 -5.28
N ALA A 211 11.16 7.02 -4.04
CA ALA A 211 10.81 8.04 -3.06
C ALA A 211 12.00 8.95 -2.75
N ARG A 212 13.17 8.36 -2.49
CA ARG A 212 14.39 9.14 -2.28
C ARG A 212 14.73 10.04 -3.45
N ARG A 213 14.64 9.54 -4.69
CA ARG A 213 14.90 10.32 -5.90
C ARG A 213 13.93 11.49 -6.03
N VAL A 214 12.65 11.27 -5.86
CA VAL A 214 11.61 12.28 -5.95
C VAL A 214 11.80 13.35 -4.87
N LEU A 215 11.98 12.93 -3.63
CA LEU A 215 12.09 13.83 -2.48
C LEU A 215 13.35 14.69 -2.55
N LEU A 216 14.50 14.14 -2.96
CA LEU A 216 15.74 14.90 -3.13
C LEU A 216 15.72 15.81 -4.36
N ALA A 217 14.97 15.47 -5.41
CA ALA A 217 14.88 16.31 -6.59
C ALA A 217 13.95 17.52 -6.41
N HIS A 218 12.97 17.44 -5.49
CA HIS A 218 11.86 18.40 -5.47
C HIS A 218 11.56 19.00 -4.10
N VAL A 219 12.06 18.42 -3.00
CA VAL A 219 11.67 18.81 -1.64
C VAL A 219 12.87 19.12 -0.75
N TYR A 220 13.83 18.21 -0.65
CA TYR A 220 14.96 18.31 0.26
C TYR A 220 16.26 18.53 -0.51
N GLU A 221 17.12 19.42 -0.02
CA GLU A 221 18.39 19.73 -0.68
C GLU A 221 19.43 18.63 -0.50
N THR A 222 19.37 17.92 0.63
CA THR A 222 20.35 16.90 0.99
C THR A 222 19.70 15.62 1.54
N THR A 223 20.42 14.50 1.43
CA THR A 223 20.02 13.25 2.06
C THR A 223 19.86 13.38 3.58
N LYS A 224 20.70 14.20 4.21
CA LYS A 224 20.63 14.44 5.66
C LYS A 224 19.30 15.11 6.04
N GLU A 225 18.87 16.11 5.29
CA GLU A 225 17.57 16.78 5.53
C GLU A 225 16.41 15.82 5.33
N LEU A 226 16.46 14.99 4.29
CA LEU A 226 15.45 13.95 4.05
C LEU A 226 15.40 12.95 5.21
N ASP A 227 16.55 12.44 5.65
CA ASP A 227 16.62 11.47 6.74
C ASP A 227 16.11 12.09 8.06
N GLU A 228 16.49 13.34 8.38
CA GLU A 228 15.99 14.06 9.55
C GLU A 228 14.47 14.33 9.48
N ALA A 229 13.94 14.62 8.30
CA ALA A 229 12.50 14.78 8.10
C ALA A 229 11.78 13.43 8.25
N ALA A 230 12.31 12.38 7.66
CA ALA A 230 11.78 11.03 7.76
C ALA A 230 11.73 10.54 9.22
N ASP A 231 12.80 10.75 9.98
CA ASP A 231 12.86 10.38 11.41
C ASP A 231 11.78 11.14 12.22
N ARG A 232 11.65 12.47 12.02
CA ARG A 232 10.60 13.26 12.70
C ARG A 232 9.18 12.80 12.36
N LEU A 233 8.91 12.51 11.09
CA LEU A 233 7.60 12.03 10.65
C LEU A 233 7.32 10.63 11.20
N TRP A 234 8.33 9.79 11.26
CA TRP A 234 8.21 8.45 11.83
C TRP A 234 7.93 8.47 13.33
N GLU A 235 8.58 9.37 14.09
CA GLU A 235 8.30 9.60 15.51
C GLU A 235 6.89 10.15 15.74
N ALA A 236 6.39 11.00 14.82
CA ALA A 236 5.06 11.57 14.91
C ALA A 236 3.94 10.64 14.44
N PHE A 237 4.28 9.55 13.79
CA PHE A 237 3.35 8.64 13.12
C PHE A 237 2.31 8.00 14.06
N ASP A 238 2.67 7.73 15.31
CA ASP A 238 1.72 7.19 16.31
C ASP A 238 0.73 8.22 16.85
N ARG A 239 0.77 9.45 16.32
CA ARG A 239 -0.16 10.50 16.74
C ARG A 239 -1.57 10.18 16.29
N ILE A 240 -2.49 10.15 17.24
CA ILE A 240 -3.91 10.04 16.97
C ILE A 240 -4.46 11.44 16.74
N PRO A 241 -5.01 11.74 15.54
CA PRO A 241 -5.68 13.00 15.29
C PRO A 241 -6.80 13.27 16.31
N GLU A 242 -7.04 14.52 16.62
CA GLU A 242 -8.05 14.89 17.62
C GLU A 242 -9.43 14.37 17.28
N ALA A 243 -9.79 14.41 16.00
CA ALA A 243 -11.07 13.90 15.49
C ALA A 243 -11.27 12.40 15.75
N ASP A 244 -10.18 11.64 15.85
CA ASP A 244 -10.22 10.18 16.00
C ASP A 244 -10.07 9.71 17.44
N ARG A 245 -9.80 10.61 18.38
CA ARG A 245 -9.60 10.25 19.80
C ARG A 245 -10.81 9.58 20.46
N ALA A 246 -12.00 9.84 19.94
CA ALA A 246 -13.25 9.26 20.43
C ALA A 246 -13.57 7.90 19.80
N LEU A 247 -12.83 7.46 18.78
CA LEU A 247 -13.06 6.18 18.14
C LEU A 247 -12.70 5.02 19.06
N PRO A 248 -13.40 3.89 18.96
CA PRO A 248 -13.14 2.73 19.81
C PRO A 248 -11.73 2.17 19.53
N ARG A 249 -11.11 1.70 20.61
CA ARG A 249 -9.83 0.98 20.56
C ARG A 249 -10.08 -0.48 20.87
N SER A 250 -9.42 -1.36 20.16
CA SER A 250 -9.56 -2.79 20.36
C SER A 250 -8.20 -3.47 20.32
N ASP A 251 -8.03 -4.44 21.16
CA ASP A 251 -6.99 -5.46 21.08
C ASP A 251 -7.60 -6.70 20.42
N TRP A 252 -7.49 -6.80 19.11
CA TRP A 252 -8.16 -7.81 18.30
C TRP A 252 -7.23 -8.93 17.82
N TRP A 253 -5.94 -8.85 18.11
CA TRP A 253 -4.96 -9.77 17.57
C TRP A 253 -5.14 -11.21 18.01
N ASP A 254 -5.52 -11.46 19.27
CA ASP A 254 -5.74 -12.82 19.74
C ASP A 254 -6.94 -13.48 19.04
N GLU A 255 -8.00 -12.71 18.76
CA GLU A 255 -9.16 -13.18 17.98
C GLU A 255 -8.75 -13.44 16.52
N PHE A 256 -7.93 -12.57 15.93
CA PHE A 256 -7.40 -12.73 14.58
C PHE A 256 -6.61 -14.04 14.44
N TYR A 257 -5.63 -14.27 15.32
CA TYR A 257 -4.84 -15.50 15.28
C TYR A 257 -5.70 -16.75 15.56
N ALA A 258 -6.65 -16.68 16.47
CA ALA A 258 -7.56 -17.79 16.70
C ALA A 258 -8.44 -18.08 15.48
N GLY A 259 -8.92 -17.03 14.80
CA GLY A 259 -9.67 -17.14 13.56
C GLY A 259 -8.87 -17.81 12.46
N VAL A 260 -7.67 -17.34 12.17
CA VAL A 260 -6.80 -17.91 11.13
C VAL A 260 -6.47 -19.39 11.43
N ARG A 261 -6.18 -19.74 12.68
CA ARG A 261 -5.95 -21.15 13.05
C ARG A 261 -7.16 -22.04 12.77
N SER A 262 -8.37 -21.54 13.06
CA SER A 262 -9.60 -22.32 12.85
C SER A 262 -9.83 -22.64 11.38
N TYR A 263 -9.52 -21.71 10.48
CA TYR A 263 -9.63 -21.91 9.03
C TYR A 263 -8.55 -22.87 8.49
N SER A 264 -7.32 -22.75 9.00
CA SER A 264 -6.21 -23.63 8.60
C SER A 264 -6.44 -25.11 8.91
N THR A 265 -7.29 -25.41 9.91
CA THR A 265 -7.64 -26.79 10.28
C THR A 265 -8.77 -27.39 9.45
N VAL A 266 -9.54 -26.58 8.73
CA VAL A 266 -10.74 -26.98 7.98
C VAL A 266 -10.45 -27.19 6.47
N SER A 267 -9.40 -26.58 5.95
CA SER A 267 -9.03 -26.75 4.54
C SER A 267 -8.31 -28.09 4.32
N PRO A 268 -8.85 -29.02 3.53
CA PRO A 268 -8.09 -30.19 3.09
C PRO A 268 -7.00 -29.70 2.11
N ARG A 269 -5.81 -30.21 2.32
CA ARG A 269 -4.63 -30.03 1.46
C ARG A 269 -4.86 -30.46 0.03
#